data_a780a780e07b2b9bdc3ca52840cd1cb8
#
_entry.id   a780a780e07b2b9bdc3ca52840cd1cb8
#
_cell.length_a   1.000
_cell.length_b   1.000
_cell.length_c   1.000
_cell.angle_alpha   90.00
_cell.angle_beta   90.00
_cell.angle_gamma   90.00
#
_symmetry.space_group_name_H-M   'P 1'
#
loop_
_entity.id
_entity.type
_entity.pdbx_description
1 polymer ?
#
loop_
_entity_poly.entity_id
_entity_poly.type
_entity_poly.pdbx_seq_one_letter_code
_entity_poly.pdbx_strand_id
1 'polypeptide(L)'
;ISGHVNPARSSDTEERDQIEKLHGLMTQHGLDDQLRWLGLHLEKPLAGEIYRFVADHHGAFVQPALFEAFGLTVIEAMGSGLPTFATCFGGPLEIIEDGVSGFHIDPNHGDQAAAIMAEFFQRCGRQDDYWKRISDAGLQRVAERYTWDRYAEKMMTLSRIYGFWKYVSNLERAETQRYLQMFYSLQFRPLAKQLEQ
;
A
#
# COMPACT_ATOMS: atom_id res chain seq x y z
N ILE A 1 10.66 -11.78 -0.03
CA ILE A 1 11.36 -10.79 0.78
C ILE A 1 12.70 -10.52 0.12
N SER A 2 12.91 -9.29 -0.33
CA SER A 2 14.22 -8.78 -0.72
C SER A 2 15.00 -8.52 0.57
N GLY A 3 15.96 -9.33 0.88
CA GLY A 3 16.79 -9.20 2.07
C GLY A 3 17.75 -10.36 2.17
N HIS A 4 18.79 -10.22 2.97
CA HIS A 4 19.74 -11.28 3.16
C HIS A 4 19.16 -12.35 4.12
N VAL A 5 19.31 -13.62 3.77
CA VAL A 5 18.97 -14.74 4.68
C VAL A 5 20.03 -14.89 5.78
N ASN A 6 21.27 -14.55 5.45
CA ASN A 6 22.40 -14.62 6.37
C ASN A 6 22.67 -13.24 6.98
N PRO A 7 22.54 -13.07 8.31
CA PRO A 7 22.77 -11.78 8.97
C PRO A 7 24.18 -11.21 8.73
N ALA A 8 25.18 -12.07 8.55
CA ALA A 8 26.57 -11.65 8.29
C ALA A 8 26.74 -10.93 6.92
N ARG A 9 25.78 -11.02 6.01
CA ARG A 9 25.83 -10.36 4.70
C ARG A 9 25.16 -8.99 4.69
N SER A 10 24.37 -8.65 5.71
CA SER A 10 23.79 -7.32 5.82
C SER A 10 24.75 -6.34 6.44
N SER A 11 24.84 -5.15 5.86
CA SER A 11 25.56 -4.01 6.45
C SER A 11 24.68 -3.19 7.41
N ASP A 12 23.37 -3.44 7.40
CA ASP A 12 22.39 -2.77 8.25
C ASP A 12 22.19 -3.56 9.55
N THR A 13 22.34 -2.87 10.67
CA THR A 13 22.21 -3.47 12.02
C THR A 13 20.76 -3.88 12.29
N GLU A 14 19.79 -3.05 11.89
CA GLU A 14 18.37 -3.33 12.10
C GLU A 14 17.93 -4.55 11.28
N GLU A 15 18.38 -4.65 10.02
CA GLU A 15 18.13 -5.84 9.18
C GLU A 15 18.71 -7.10 9.81
N ARG A 16 19.95 -7.03 10.33
CA ARG A 16 20.58 -8.19 11.02
C ARG A 16 19.78 -8.65 12.22
N ASP A 17 19.36 -7.73 13.08
CA ASP A 17 18.58 -8.05 14.27
C ASP A 17 17.24 -8.71 13.91
N GLN A 18 16.58 -8.25 12.83
CA GLN A 18 15.34 -8.88 12.36
C GLN A 18 15.57 -10.28 11.76
N ILE A 19 16.67 -10.48 11.03
CA ILE A 19 17.04 -11.80 10.51
C ILE A 19 17.30 -12.78 11.66
N GLU A 20 18.10 -12.39 12.66
CA GLU A 20 18.41 -13.21 13.83
C GLU A 20 17.13 -13.54 14.63
N LYS A 21 16.26 -12.55 14.84
CA LYS A 21 14.98 -12.76 15.50
C LYS A 21 14.12 -13.79 14.75
N LEU A 22 14.02 -13.69 13.42
CA LEU A 22 13.25 -14.63 12.62
C LEU A 22 13.83 -16.06 12.71
N HIS A 23 15.16 -16.23 12.60
CA HIS A 23 15.80 -17.53 12.80
C HIS A 23 15.52 -18.11 14.21
N GLY A 24 15.58 -17.26 15.24
CA GLY A 24 15.24 -17.66 16.60
C GLY A 24 13.80 -18.16 16.72
N LEU A 25 12.83 -17.45 16.12
CA LEU A 25 11.43 -17.86 16.09
C LEU A 25 11.22 -19.15 15.29
N MET A 26 11.88 -19.31 14.15
CA MET A 26 11.82 -20.55 13.36
C MET A 26 12.26 -21.77 14.21
N THR A 27 13.39 -21.65 14.87
CA THR A 27 13.91 -22.73 15.74
C THR A 27 12.99 -22.97 16.92
N GLN A 28 12.54 -21.90 17.60
CA GLN A 28 11.65 -22.01 18.77
C GLN A 28 10.34 -22.72 18.45
N HIS A 29 9.79 -22.49 17.26
CA HIS A 29 8.49 -23.03 16.86
C HIS A 29 8.57 -24.22 15.88
N GLY A 30 9.76 -24.72 15.58
CA GLY A 30 9.98 -25.87 14.67
C GLY A 30 9.52 -25.60 13.24
N LEU A 31 9.76 -24.39 12.71
CA LEU A 31 9.28 -23.94 11.40
C LEU A 31 10.31 -24.14 10.26
N ASP A 32 11.46 -24.76 10.51
CA ASP A 32 12.56 -24.88 9.54
C ASP A 32 12.13 -25.56 8.22
N ASP A 33 11.23 -26.54 8.29
CA ASP A 33 10.69 -27.23 7.11
C ASP A 33 9.40 -26.59 6.55
N GLN A 34 8.82 -25.63 7.25
CA GLN A 34 7.55 -25.00 6.89
C GLN A 34 7.72 -23.59 6.31
N LEU A 35 8.82 -22.91 6.65
CA LEU A 35 9.12 -21.57 6.17
C LEU A 35 10.27 -21.62 5.16
N ARG A 36 10.01 -21.15 3.95
CA ARG A 36 11.05 -21.01 2.92
C ARG A 36 11.38 -19.54 2.69
N TRP A 37 12.57 -19.14 3.03
CA TRP A 37 13.09 -17.82 2.79
C TRP A 37 13.87 -17.79 1.48
N LEU A 38 13.38 -17.06 0.48
CA LEU A 38 14.01 -17.05 -0.84
C LEU A 38 15.29 -16.20 -0.88
N GLY A 39 15.33 -15.08 -0.14
CA GLY A 39 16.51 -14.21 -0.06
C GLY A 39 16.96 -13.64 -1.41
N LEU A 40 16.03 -13.53 -2.37
CA LEU A 40 16.29 -13.10 -3.74
C LEU A 40 15.59 -11.78 -4.01
N HIS A 41 16.25 -10.92 -4.76
CA HIS A 41 15.57 -9.81 -5.42
C HIS A 41 14.97 -10.33 -6.73
N LEU A 42 13.65 -10.42 -6.76
CA LEU A 42 12.92 -10.98 -7.90
C LEU A 42 12.58 -9.88 -8.91
N GLU A 43 12.86 -10.13 -10.18
CA GLU A 43 12.33 -9.29 -11.25
C GLU A 43 10.80 -9.40 -11.32
N LYS A 44 10.14 -8.32 -11.74
CA LYS A 44 8.66 -8.24 -11.78
C LYS A 44 7.96 -9.41 -12.47
N PRO A 45 8.42 -9.91 -13.64
CA PRO A 45 7.77 -11.04 -14.28
C PRO A 45 7.80 -12.31 -13.40
N LEU A 46 8.94 -12.60 -12.78
CA LEU A 46 9.10 -13.76 -11.91
C LEU A 46 8.30 -13.61 -10.60
N ALA A 47 8.26 -12.42 -10.02
CA ALA A 47 7.42 -12.13 -8.86
C ALA A 47 5.94 -12.38 -9.18
N GLY A 48 5.47 -11.95 -10.36
CA GLY A 48 4.12 -12.22 -10.83
C GLY A 48 3.81 -13.72 -11.01
N GLU A 49 4.77 -14.50 -11.51
CA GLU A 49 4.61 -15.96 -11.59
C GLU A 49 4.50 -16.63 -10.21
N ILE A 50 5.28 -16.16 -9.23
CA ILE A 50 5.17 -16.66 -7.85
C ILE A 50 3.80 -16.33 -7.27
N TYR A 51 3.29 -15.12 -7.47
CA TYR A 51 1.94 -14.76 -7.01
C TYR A 51 0.88 -15.66 -7.63
N ARG A 52 0.92 -15.90 -8.96
CA ARG A 52 0.00 -16.79 -9.65
C ARG A 52 0.13 -18.23 -9.14
N PHE A 53 1.35 -18.73 -8.98
CA PHE A 53 1.58 -20.06 -8.42
C PHE A 53 0.94 -20.23 -7.04
N VAL A 54 1.08 -19.24 -6.16
CA VAL A 54 0.48 -19.26 -4.82
C VAL A 54 -1.06 -19.17 -4.92
N ALA A 55 -1.60 -18.38 -5.85
CA ALA A 55 -3.03 -18.29 -6.10
C ALA A 55 -3.63 -19.60 -6.60
N ASP A 56 -2.96 -20.29 -7.54
CA ASP A 56 -3.36 -21.59 -8.06
C ASP A 56 -3.41 -22.69 -6.98
N HIS A 57 -2.65 -22.49 -5.88
CA HIS A 57 -2.65 -23.37 -4.70
C HIS A 57 -3.52 -22.84 -3.55
N HIS A 58 -4.42 -21.89 -3.84
CA HIS A 58 -5.31 -21.28 -2.86
C HIS A 58 -4.59 -20.66 -1.65
N GLY A 59 -3.41 -20.13 -1.88
CA GLY A 59 -2.64 -19.40 -0.88
C GLY A 59 -3.15 -17.98 -0.65
N ALA A 60 -2.37 -17.19 0.07
CA ALA A 60 -2.64 -15.78 0.33
C ALA A 60 -1.36 -14.96 0.34
N PHE A 61 -1.47 -13.65 0.15
CA PHE A 61 -0.38 -12.71 0.30
C PHE A 61 -0.49 -11.96 1.64
N VAL A 62 0.64 -11.79 2.33
CA VAL A 62 0.70 -11.09 3.62
C VAL A 62 1.76 -10.01 3.57
N GLN A 63 1.38 -8.77 3.90
CA GLN A 63 2.28 -7.62 3.96
C GLN A 63 2.11 -6.90 5.32
N PRO A 64 2.87 -7.31 6.36
CA PRO A 64 2.75 -6.75 7.70
C PRO A 64 3.72 -5.56 7.91
N ALA A 65 3.79 -4.63 6.97
CA ALA A 65 4.62 -3.44 7.12
C ALA A 65 4.08 -2.54 8.24
N LEU A 66 4.95 -1.91 9.03
CA LEU A 66 4.53 -0.94 10.05
C LEU A 66 3.81 0.26 9.43
N PHE A 67 4.21 0.63 8.22
CA PHE A 67 3.54 1.64 7.39
C PHE A 67 3.84 1.35 5.92
N GLU A 68 2.82 1.39 5.07
CA GLU A 68 2.97 1.26 3.62
C GLU A 68 2.40 2.49 2.93
N ALA A 69 3.25 3.26 2.27
CA ALA A 69 2.87 4.55 1.69
C ALA A 69 1.81 4.42 0.58
N PHE A 70 1.97 3.45 -0.33
CA PHE A 70 1.05 3.24 -1.44
C PHE A 70 0.51 1.80 -1.49
N GLY A 71 1.37 0.77 -1.57
CA GLY A 71 0.97 -0.63 -1.61
C GLY A 71 0.98 -1.25 -3.01
N LEU A 72 2.03 -0.99 -3.81
CA LEU A 72 2.17 -1.62 -5.13
C LEU A 72 2.15 -3.15 -5.05
N THR A 73 2.85 -3.73 -4.09
CA THR A 73 2.87 -5.18 -3.87
C THR A 73 1.50 -5.76 -3.50
N VAL A 74 0.68 -4.97 -2.78
CA VAL A 74 -0.71 -5.30 -2.46
C VAL A 74 -1.54 -5.38 -3.74
N ILE A 75 -1.44 -4.36 -4.62
CA ILE A 75 -2.13 -4.33 -5.91
C ILE A 75 -1.65 -5.47 -6.82
N GLU A 76 -0.35 -5.74 -6.87
CA GLU A 76 0.24 -6.83 -7.67
C GLU A 76 -0.26 -8.20 -7.20
N ALA A 77 -0.33 -8.43 -5.90
CA ALA A 77 -0.86 -9.67 -5.33
C ALA A 77 -2.36 -9.84 -5.59
N MET A 78 -3.18 -8.81 -5.32
CA MET A 78 -4.61 -8.81 -5.61
C MET A 78 -4.88 -8.98 -7.10
N GLY A 79 -4.10 -8.29 -7.96
CA GLY A 79 -4.18 -8.42 -9.43
C GLY A 79 -3.74 -9.78 -9.97
N SER A 80 -3.05 -10.57 -9.15
CA SER A 80 -2.70 -11.96 -9.45
C SER A 80 -3.70 -12.98 -8.86
N GLY A 81 -4.79 -12.49 -8.24
CA GLY A 81 -5.85 -13.32 -7.70
C GLY A 81 -5.61 -13.79 -6.27
N LEU A 82 -4.66 -13.22 -5.53
CA LEU A 82 -4.39 -13.61 -4.14
C LEU A 82 -5.29 -12.85 -3.15
N PRO A 83 -6.04 -13.55 -2.29
CA PRO A 83 -6.53 -12.96 -1.05
C PRO A 83 -5.37 -12.31 -0.29
N THR A 84 -5.53 -11.06 0.09
CA THR A 84 -4.42 -10.24 0.57
C THR A 84 -4.69 -9.72 1.96
N PHE A 85 -3.71 -9.92 2.85
CA PHE A 85 -3.67 -9.38 4.20
C PHE A 85 -2.60 -8.29 4.23
N ALA A 86 -2.98 -7.05 4.46
CA ALA A 86 -2.03 -5.95 4.47
C ALA A 86 -2.24 -5.03 5.67
N THR A 87 -1.20 -4.27 5.98
CA THR A 87 -1.23 -3.34 7.11
C THR A 87 -2.41 -2.38 7.06
N CYS A 88 -2.97 -2.08 8.22
CA CYS A 88 -3.99 -1.05 8.39
C CYS A 88 -3.43 0.38 8.45
N PHE A 89 -2.15 0.59 8.06
CA PHE A 89 -1.50 1.90 8.08
C PHE A 89 -1.00 2.31 6.71
N GLY A 90 -1.62 3.34 6.12
CA GLY A 90 -1.25 3.93 4.84
C GLY A 90 -2.08 3.48 3.65
N GLY A 91 -1.46 3.32 2.48
CA GLY A 91 -2.14 3.04 1.20
C GLY A 91 -3.06 1.83 1.16
N PRO A 92 -2.74 0.70 1.83
CA PRO A 92 -3.64 -0.46 1.83
C PRO A 92 -5.04 -0.20 2.38
N LEU A 93 -5.23 0.82 3.23
CA LEU A 93 -6.57 1.25 3.69
C LEU A 93 -7.49 1.69 2.55
N GLU A 94 -6.92 2.27 1.49
CA GLU A 94 -7.69 2.70 0.31
C GLU A 94 -7.83 1.57 -0.71
N ILE A 95 -6.84 0.68 -0.78
CA ILE A 95 -6.78 -0.40 -1.76
C ILE A 95 -7.75 -1.52 -1.37
N ILE A 96 -7.70 -1.99 -0.13
CA ILE A 96 -8.48 -3.12 0.37
C ILE A 96 -9.81 -2.64 0.93
N GLU A 97 -10.87 -3.34 0.59
CA GLU A 97 -12.15 -3.30 1.29
C GLU A 97 -12.19 -4.48 2.26
N ASP A 98 -12.07 -4.16 3.55
CA ASP A 98 -11.84 -5.15 4.61
C ASP A 98 -12.94 -6.21 4.67
N GLY A 99 -12.55 -7.49 4.69
CA GLY A 99 -13.44 -8.63 4.68
C GLY A 99 -14.15 -8.90 3.34
N VAL A 100 -13.94 -8.07 2.32
CA VAL A 100 -14.57 -8.18 0.98
C VAL A 100 -13.52 -8.50 -0.08
N SER A 101 -12.52 -7.64 -0.28
CA SER A 101 -11.48 -7.80 -1.30
C SER A 101 -10.11 -8.17 -0.73
N GLY A 102 -10.03 -8.35 0.58
CA GLY A 102 -8.84 -8.64 1.36
C GLY A 102 -9.08 -8.28 2.83
N PHE A 103 -8.01 -8.20 3.61
CA PHE A 103 -8.10 -7.98 5.05
C PHE A 103 -7.03 -6.99 5.51
N HIS A 104 -7.41 -6.13 6.47
CA HIS A 104 -6.46 -5.30 7.17
C HIS A 104 -5.93 -6.03 8.40
N ILE A 105 -4.61 -5.94 8.62
CA ILE A 105 -3.93 -6.47 9.79
C ILE A 105 -3.14 -5.37 10.49
N ASP A 106 -3.10 -5.40 11.81
CA ASP A 106 -2.23 -4.50 12.58
C ASP A 106 -0.88 -5.19 12.84
N PRO A 107 0.22 -4.70 12.24
CA PRO A 107 1.54 -5.29 12.42
C PRO A 107 2.08 -5.18 13.84
N ASN A 108 1.51 -4.29 14.69
CA ASN A 108 1.86 -4.18 16.10
C ASN A 108 1.18 -5.25 16.98
N HIS A 109 0.16 -5.95 16.44
CA HIS A 109 -0.61 -6.98 17.13
C HIS A 109 -0.56 -8.29 16.32
N GLY A 110 0.61 -8.93 16.30
CA GLY A 110 0.87 -10.13 15.49
C GLY A 110 -0.06 -11.32 15.83
N ASP A 111 -0.47 -11.46 17.07
CA ASP A 111 -1.44 -12.47 17.53
C ASP A 111 -2.83 -12.25 16.90
N GLN A 112 -3.30 -11.03 16.83
CA GLN A 112 -4.57 -10.68 16.18
C GLN A 112 -4.47 -10.87 14.66
N ALA A 113 -3.36 -10.47 14.04
CA ALA A 113 -3.12 -10.70 12.63
C ALA A 113 -3.12 -12.20 12.29
N ALA A 114 -2.46 -13.03 13.11
CA ALA A 114 -2.47 -14.48 12.97
C ALA A 114 -3.88 -15.07 13.13
N ALA A 115 -4.68 -14.56 14.08
CA ALA A 115 -6.06 -15.00 14.28
C ALA A 115 -6.94 -14.70 13.06
N ILE A 116 -6.84 -13.52 12.45
CA ILE A 116 -7.56 -13.14 11.23
C ILE A 116 -7.20 -14.10 10.07
N MET A 117 -5.90 -14.37 9.87
CA MET A 117 -5.45 -15.31 8.85
C MET A 117 -5.93 -16.74 9.10
N ALA A 118 -5.86 -17.21 10.34
CA ALA A 118 -6.32 -18.54 10.73
C ALA A 118 -7.83 -18.68 10.50
N GLU A 119 -8.63 -17.69 10.87
CA GLU A 119 -10.08 -17.68 10.64
C GLU A 119 -10.39 -17.73 9.14
N PHE A 120 -9.69 -16.96 8.32
CA PHE A 120 -9.84 -16.99 6.87
C PHE A 120 -9.67 -18.41 6.31
N PHE A 121 -8.56 -19.09 6.63
CA PHE A 121 -8.31 -20.45 6.13
C PHE A 121 -9.25 -21.49 6.71
N GLN A 122 -9.64 -21.36 7.99
CA GLN A 122 -10.69 -22.22 8.57
C GLN A 122 -12.02 -22.06 7.83
N ARG A 123 -12.34 -20.83 7.43
CA ARG A 123 -13.56 -20.53 6.69
C ARG A 123 -13.50 -21.08 5.26
N CYS A 124 -12.34 -21.00 4.60
CA CYS A 124 -12.12 -21.68 3.32
C CYS A 124 -12.33 -23.20 3.40
N GLY A 125 -11.91 -23.84 4.50
CA GLY A 125 -12.16 -25.29 4.71
C GLY A 125 -13.62 -25.66 5.00
N ARG A 126 -14.48 -24.69 5.31
CA ARG A 126 -15.92 -24.89 5.58
C ARG A 126 -16.82 -24.44 4.43
N GLN A 127 -16.35 -23.55 3.56
CA GLN A 127 -17.09 -22.93 2.47
C GLN A 127 -16.19 -22.94 1.22
N ASP A 128 -16.46 -23.83 0.29
CA ASP A 128 -15.63 -24.11 -0.89
C ASP A 128 -15.42 -22.87 -1.80
N ASP A 129 -16.36 -21.93 -1.80
CA ASP A 129 -16.31 -20.72 -2.61
C ASP A 129 -15.71 -19.50 -1.88
N TYR A 130 -15.42 -19.60 -0.56
CA TYR A 130 -15.02 -18.42 0.22
C TYR A 130 -13.69 -17.83 -0.25
N TRP A 131 -12.67 -18.67 -0.48
CA TRP A 131 -11.38 -18.23 -1.01
C TRP A 131 -11.57 -17.51 -2.37
N LYS A 132 -12.32 -18.17 -3.27
CA LYS A 132 -12.56 -17.63 -4.62
C LYS A 132 -13.30 -16.30 -4.58
N ARG A 133 -14.26 -16.14 -3.70
CA ARG A 133 -15.03 -14.90 -3.55
C ARG A 133 -14.14 -13.72 -3.15
N ILE A 134 -13.22 -13.89 -2.21
CA ILE A 134 -12.28 -12.85 -1.80
C ILE A 134 -11.29 -12.56 -2.94
N SER A 135 -10.78 -13.58 -3.61
CA SER A 135 -9.91 -13.48 -4.78
C SER A 135 -10.57 -12.69 -5.91
N ASP A 136 -11.78 -13.08 -6.33
CA ASP A 136 -12.53 -12.42 -7.40
C ASP A 136 -12.83 -10.95 -7.07
N ALA A 137 -13.21 -10.66 -5.83
CA ALA A 137 -13.44 -9.28 -5.38
C ALA A 137 -12.16 -8.44 -5.40
N GLY A 138 -11.02 -9.03 -5.05
CA GLY A 138 -9.71 -8.40 -5.16
C GLY A 138 -9.33 -8.07 -6.60
N LEU A 139 -9.48 -9.04 -7.51
CA LEU A 139 -9.26 -8.87 -8.95
C LEU A 139 -10.14 -7.77 -9.53
N GLN A 140 -11.44 -7.79 -9.21
CA GLN A 140 -12.39 -6.78 -9.68
C GLN A 140 -11.99 -5.38 -9.21
N ARG A 141 -11.65 -5.23 -7.94
CA ARG A 141 -11.25 -3.94 -7.37
C ARG A 141 -9.99 -3.37 -8.03
N VAL A 142 -8.98 -4.22 -8.32
CA VAL A 142 -7.78 -3.80 -9.06
C VAL A 142 -8.14 -3.38 -10.49
N ALA A 143 -8.93 -4.16 -11.21
CA ALA A 143 -9.35 -3.86 -12.57
C ALA A 143 -10.14 -2.55 -12.67
N GLU A 144 -10.98 -2.25 -11.68
CA GLU A 144 -11.81 -1.04 -11.67
C GLU A 144 -11.05 0.24 -11.30
N ARG A 145 -10.01 0.15 -10.46
CA ARG A 145 -9.41 1.33 -9.81
C ARG A 145 -7.93 1.52 -10.04
N TYR A 146 -7.15 0.44 -10.21
CA TYR A 146 -5.69 0.44 -10.11
C TYR A 146 -4.97 -0.01 -11.38
N THR A 147 -5.62 0.07 -12.56
CA THR A 147 -4.98 -0.18 -13.85
C THR A 147 -4.32 1.08 -14.39
N TRP A 148 -3.33 0.91 -15.27
CA TRP A 148 -2.68 2.02 -15.97
C TRP A 148 -3.65 2.85 -16.80
N ASP A 149 -4.68 2.23 -17.38
CA ASP A 149 -5.73 2.95 -18.13
C ASP A 149 -6.51 3.89 -17.20
N ARG A 150 -6.92 3.42 -16.01
CA ARG A 150 -7.60 4.26 -15.01
C ARG A 150 -6.71 5.37 -14.48
N TYR A 151 -5.44 5.09 -14.30
CA TYR A 151 -4.47 6.11 -13.93
C TYR A 151 -4.36 7.19 -15.01
N ALA A 152 -4.20 6.79 -16.29
CA ALA A 152 -4.13 7.69 -17.42
C ALA A 152 -5.40 8.56 -17.55
N GLU A 153 -6.60 7.99 -17.43
CA GLU A 153 -7.87 8.72 -17.43
C GLU A 153 -7.91 9.80 -16.34
N LYS A 154 -7.53 9.44 -15.11
CA LYS A 154 -7.48 10.38 -13.98
C LYS A 154 -6.46 11.50 -14.22
N MET A 155 -5.27 11.16 -14.70
CA MET A 155 -4.23 12.13 -15.01
C MET A 155 -4.64 13.09 -16.13
N MET A 156 -5.29 12.59 -17.19
CA MET A 156 -5.82 13.42 -18.27
C MET A 156 -6.91 14.37 -17.77
N THR A 157 -7.78 13.88 -16.89
CA THR A 157 -8.82 14.71 -16.27
C THR A 157 -8.22 15.81 -15.40
N LEU A 158 -7.27 15.48 -14.54
CA LEU A 158 -6.54 16.44 -13.72
C LEU A 158 -5.78 17.47 -14.57
N SER A 159 -5.12 17.02 -15.65
CA SER A 159 -4.41 17.91 -16.58
C SER A 159 -5.35 18.91 -17.25
N ARG A 160 -6.56 18.50 -17.64
CA ARG A 160 -7.57 19.39 -18.23
C ARG A 160 -8.05 20.42 -17.21
N ILE A 161 -8.35 19.98 -15.98
CA ILE A 161 -8.77 20.87 -14.90
C ILE A 161 -7.66 21.86 -14.56
N TYR A 162 -6.43 21.38 -14.39
CA TYR A 162 -5.27 22.23 -14.09
C TYR A 162 -4.97 23.21 -15.21
N GLY A 163 -5.03 22.77 -16.47
CA GLY A 163 -4.87 23.62 -17.65
C GLY A 163 -5.91 24.74 -17.70
N PHE A 164 -7.19 24.42 -17.43
CA PHE A 164 -8.25 25.41 -17.32
C PHE A 164 -7.96 26.44 -16.22
N TRP A 165 -7.66 25.98 -14.99
CA TRP A 165 -7.35 26.88 -13.88
C TRP A 165 -6.11 27.75 -14.15
N LYS A 166 -5.09 27.18 -14.74
CA LYS A 166 -3.89 27.93 -15.14
C LYS A 166 -4.22 29.01 -16.19
N TYR A 167 -5.10 28.69 -17.15
CA TYR A 167 -5.55 29.65 -18.15
C TYR A 167 -6.33 30.79 -17.49
N VAL A 168 -7.33 30.49 -16.68
CA VAL A 168 -8.15 31.47 -15.98
C VAL A 168 -7.31 32.34 -15.03
N SER A 169 -6.42 31.74 -14.24
CA SER A 169 -5.56 32.50 -13.31
C SER A 169 -4.55 33.39 -14.02
N ASN A 170 -4.12 33.04 -15.24
CA ASN A 170 -3.27 33.92 -16.04
C ASN A 170 -4.03 35.12 -16.63
N LEU A 171 -5.31 34.95 -16.99
CA LEU A 171 -6.17 36.05 -17.43
C LEU A 171 -6.41 37.09 -16.32
N GLU A 172 -6.59 36.61 -15.09
CA GLU A 172 -6.87 37.45 -13.93
C GLU A 172 -5.62 37.90 -13.16
N ARG A 173 -4.44 37.46 -13.57
CA ARG A 173 -3.19 37.72 -12.82
C ARG A 173 -2.92 39.20 -12.58
N ALA A 174 -3.18 40.05 -13.56
CA ALA A 174 -3.02 41.48 -13.45
C ALA A 174 -4.03 42.13 -12.49
N GLU A 175 -5.27 41.65 -12.49
CA GLU A 175 -6.34 42.10 -11.58
C GLU A 175 -6.11 41.61 -10.17
N THR A 176 -5.75 40.34 -9.99
CA THR A 176 -5.36 39.78 -8.69
C THR A 176 -4.16 40.52 -8.09
N GLN A 177 -3.16 40.86 -8.90
CA GLN A 177 -2.02 41.63 -8.46
C GLN A 177 -2.40 43.06 -8.02
N ARG A 178 -3.29 43.72 -8.75
CA ARG A 178 -3.85 45.01 -8.36
C ARG A 178 -4.63 44.92 -7.06
N TYR A 179 -5.47 43.89 -6.90
CA TYR A 179 -6.24 43.66 -5.69
C TYR A 179 -5.32 43.43 -4.46
N LEU A 180 -4.30 42.59 -4.59
CA LEU A 180 -3.32 42.33 -3.53
C LEU A 180 -2.53 43.58 -3.17
N GLN A 181 -2.14 44.40 -4.15
CA GLN A 181 -1.46 45.68 -3.91
C GLN A 181 -2.36 46.66 -3.18
N MET A 182 -3.63 46.74 -3.56
CA MET A 182 -4.64 47.60 -2.92
C MET A 182 -4.90 47.15 -1.47
N PHE A 183 -5.11 45.84 -1.26
CA PHE A 183 -5.28 45.25 0.07
C PHE A 183 -4.07 45.52 0.98
N TYR A 184 -2.86 45.29 0.49
CA TYR A 184 -1.63 45.54 1.23
C TYR A 184 -1.48 47.02 1.57
N SER A 185 -1.72 47.91 0.64
CA SER A 185 -1.50 49.38 0.85
C SER A 185 -2.57 50.02 1.71
N LEU A 186 -3.83 49.61 1.58
CA LEU A 186 -4.96 50.26 2.26
C LEU A 186 -5.30 49.62 3.60
N GLN A 187 -5.08 48.34 3.76
CA GLN A 187 -5.44 47.64 5.00
C GLN A 187 -4.24 47.12 5.79
N PHE A 188 -3.39 46.31 5.17
CA PHE A 188 -2.34 45.64 5.92
C PHE A 188 -1.24 46.58 6.42
N ARG A 189 -0.73 47.47 5.58
CA ARG A 189 0.35 48.42 5.92
C ARG A 189 -0.03 49.43 7.01
N PRO A 190 -1.25 50.02 7.04
CA PRO A 190 -1.69 50.88 8.14
C PRO A 190 -1.80 50.12 9.47
N LEU A 191 -2.34 48.87 9.46
CA LEU A 191 -2.44 48.02 10.66
C LEU A 191 -1.07 47.65 11.20
N ALA A 192 -0.14 47.27 10.35
CA ALA A 192 1.24 46.95 10.77
C ALA A 192 1.92 48.15 11.44
N LYS A 193 1.72 49.36 10.91
CA LYS A 193 2.28 50.58 11.52
C LYS A 193 1.68 50.93 12.91
N GLN A 194 0.45 50.49 13.19
CA GLN A 194 -0.17 50.67 14.51
C GLN A 194 0.41 49.72 15.59
N LEU A 195 1.00 48.58 15.15
CA LEU A 195 1.62 47.62 16.05
C LEU A 195 3.10 47.94 16.37
N GLU A 196 3.69 48.89 15.64
CA GLU A 196 5.07 49.39 15.88
C GLU A 196 5.12 50.61 16.84
N GLN A 197 3.97 51.12 17.29
CA GLN A 197 3.81 52.14 18.32
C GLN A 197 3.40 51.54 19.65
#